data_14dddff7d58017f4cfd6cfee9611ea71
#
_entry.id   14dddff7d58017f4cfd6cfee9611ea71
#
_cell.length_a   1.000
_cell.length_b   1.000
_cell.length_c   1.000
_cell.angle_alpha   90.00
_cell.angle_beta   90.00
_cell.angle_gamma   90.00
#
_symmetry.space_group_name_H-M   'P 1'
#
loop_
_entity.id
_entity.type
_entity.pdbx_description
1 polymer ?
#
loop_
_entity_poly.entity_id
_entity_poly.type
_entity_poly.pdbx_seq_one_letter_code
_entity_poly.pdbx_strand_id
1 'polypeptide(L)'
;MKIVVIGSGLAGLTAALTLARRKQDVLLLEQNEFLGGVTSGFEKDGFRWDYGQLNLEAAGEDEPVGQVLELLGLRKLLQIVPEQRDYIFPDFEIRTPAEYGGVKWRIEYLKQLFPAEAEGLERYWADYVRFTRLMTLARRMEKGGLGAKAAFYTSLLPLISKKDWTAEQLLAHYFTDEKLKAVFVSILADFFTPPSQFQGLGVFAINAERAYERRMPAQLARNAEMLGLYAVAGGMKELIRIYEVAIKAAGVSTRYNTTVTRIVVEHNQVSGVVDQDGKLYPCDCVVASGGAKETFFNLLDPAVLPEDFSARVKDIPLMDSVFMLHLGVDEAYPEVLRSTSTYFYGSYDIEGQVKQAQEGIYHEGKAGFVVHLPSLRSPAMAPKGKYAMTIYTICPEKLKSSNWEKDKEKYAAKLLDYAEKYLPGLRKHILTQVIVTPLDLRRITHLQHHAFGGIAPLLNSWRVPHQTPVQGLWFIGAQSESGGGMNAVIPASFKVAQKIADSQRR
;
A
#
# COMPACT_ATOMS: atom_id res chain seq x y z
N MET A 1 10.32 -9.08 28.88
CA MET A 1 11.21 -8.25 28.06
C MET A 1 10.58 -6.89 27.87
N LYS A 2 11.38 -5.85 28.05
CA LYS A 2 10.96 -4.48 27.71
C LYS A 2 11.22 -4.19 26.25
N ILE A 3 10.19 -3.80 25.53
CA ILE A 3 10.26 -3.54 24.10
C ILE A 3 9.81 -2.11 23.82
N VAL A 4 10.62 -1.39 23.07
CA VAL A 4 10.22 -0.09 22.52
C VAL A 4 9.86 -0.26 21.06
N VAL A 5 8.67 0.21 20.70
CA VAL A 5 8.21 0.33 19.31
C VAL A 5 8.31 1.80 18.90
N ILE A 6 9.06 2.10 17.86
CA ILE A 6 9.25 3.45 17.35
C ILE A 6 8.31 3.65 16.15
N GLY A 7 7.39 4.60 16.28
CA GLY A 7 6.41 4.97 15.26
C GLY A 7 5.13 4.15 15.34
N SER A 8 4.00 4.85 15.25
CA SER A 8 2.65 4.30 15.33
C SER A 8 1.96 4.15 13.97
N GLY A 9 2.71 4.09 12.89
CA GLY A 9 2.17 3.62 11.61
C GLY A 9 1.57 2.22 11.77
N LEU A 10 0.81 1.75 10.79
CA LEU A 10 0.07 0.49 10.89
C LEU A 10 0.95 -0.72 11.23
N ALA A 11 2.22 -0.71 10.78
CA ALA A 11 3.22 -1.72 11.16
C ALA A 11 3.51 -1.71 12.66
N GLY A 12 3.82 -0.53 13.21
CA GLY A 12 4.12 -0.36 14.63
C GLY A 12 2.93 -0.70 15.52
N LEU A 13 1.73 -0.25 15.16
CA LEU A 13 0.49 -0.59 15.89
C LEU A 13 0.24 -2.10 15.91
N THR A 14 0.42 -2.78 14.75
CA THR A 14 0.25 -4.24 14.65
C THR A 14 1.28 -4.97 15.51
N ALA A 15 2.55 -4.54 15.47
CA ALA A 15 3.60 -5.13 16.28
C ALA A 15 3.36 -4.90 17.78
N ALA A 16 3.06 -3.66 18.19
CA ALA A 16 2.81 -3.31 19.59
C ALA A 16 1.66 -4.12 20.19
N LEU A 17 0.52 -4.20 19.48
CA LEU A 17 -0.63 -4.98 19.95
C LEU A 17 -0.30 -6.48 20.04
N THR A 18 0.41 -7.02 19.04
CA THR A 18 0.80 -8.44 19.03
C THR A 18 1.71 -8.78 20.20
N LEU A 19 2.73 -7.95 20.46
CA LEU A 19 3.68 -8.13 21.56
C LEU A 19 3.00 -8.03 22.92
N ALA A 20 2.13 -7.03 23.11
CA ALA A 20 1.39 -6.86 24.38
C ALA A 20 0.46 -8.07 24.65
N ARG A 21 -0.21 -8.60 23.63
CA ARG A 21 -1.02 -9.83 23.77
C ARG A 21 -0.20 -11.07 24.06
N ARG A 22 1.09 -11.04 23.73
CA ARG A 22 2.09 -12.05 24.12
C ARG A 22 2.75 -11.75 25.47
N LYS A 23 2.14 -10.82 26.26
CA LYS A 23 2.57 -10.44 27.62
C LYS A 23 3.98 -9.83 27.70
N GLN A 24 4.39 -9.13 26.62
CA GLN A 24 5.60 -8.32 26.65
C GLN A 24 5.27 -6.93 27.24
N ASP A 25 6.25 -6.31 27.89
CA ASP A 25 6.17 -4.92 28.35
C ASP A 25 6.49 -3.99 27.17
N VAL A 26 5.48 -3.31 26.63
CA VAL A 26 5.59 -2.56 25.39
C VAL A 26 5.40 -1.07 25.62
N LEU A 27 6.39 -0.29 25.19
CA LEU A 27 6.33 1.17 25.09
C LEU A 27 6.29 1.57 23.62
N LEU A 28 5.22 2.25 23.19
CA LEU A 28 5.07 2.83 21.87
C LEU A 28 5.40 4.32 21.92
N LEU A 29 6.37 4.76 21.12
CA LEU A 29 6.77 6.15 21.00
C LEU A 29 6.33 6.69 19.63
N GLU A 30 5.52 7.75 19.65
CA GLU A 30 4.99 8.42 18.46
C GLU A 30 5.35 9.90 18.50
N GLN A 31 5.91 10.41 17.40
CA GLN A 31 6.35 11.80 17.30
C GLN A 31 5.20 12.78 17.04
N ASN A 32 4.09 12.34 16.47
CA ASN A 32 2.88 13.13 16.29
C ASN A 32 2.00 13.12 17.55
N GLU A 33 1.02 14.02 17.58
CA GLU A 33 -0.07 14.02 18.57
C GLU A 33 -1.16 12.98 18.30
N PHE A 34 -1.08 12.24 17.17
CA PHE A 34 -2.03 11.21 16.74
C PHE A 34 -1.31 9.95 16.25
N LEU A 35 -2.03 8.84 16.21
CA LEU A 35 -1.54 7.55 15.72
C LEU A 35 -1.87 7.33 14.25
N GLY A 36 -1.18 6.38 13.60
CA GLY A 36 -1.52 5.82 12.30
C GLY A 36 -0.72 6.37 11.12
N GLY A 37 0.00 7.48 11.29
CA GLY A 37 0.77 8.08 10.18
C GLY A 37 -0.12 8.35 8.97
N VAL A 38 0.30 7.94 7.77
CA VAL A 38 -0.48 8.12 6.52
C VAL A 38 -1.75 7.25 6.43
N THR A 39 -1.92 6.27 7.32
CA THR A 39 -3.17 5.50 7.41
C THR A 39 -4.24 6.22 8.24
N SER A 40 -3.89 7.30 8.91
CA SER A 40 -4.85 8.16 9.59
C SER A 40 -5.59 9.08 8.60
N GLY A 41 -6.44 9.95 9.12
CA GLY A 41 -7.22 10.90 8.33
C GLY A 41 -7.48 12.19 9.10
N PHE A 42 -8.09 13.13 8.43
CA PHE A 42 -8.43 14.45 8.98
C PHE A 42 -9.86 14.86 8.65
N GLU A 43 -10.32 15.91 9.30
CA GLU A 43 -11.66 16.45 9.13
C GLU A 43 -11.60 17.96 8.90
N LYS A 44 -12.41 18.45 7.97
CA LYS A 44 -12.62 19.87 7.73
C LYS A 44 -14.04 20.10 7.23
N ASP A 45 -14.71 21.13 7.74
CA ASP A 45 -16.07 21.55 7.34
C ASP A 45 -17.12 20.40 7.36
N GLY A 46 -16.94 19.41 8.28
CA GLY A 46 -17.79 18.23 8.41
C GLY A 46 -17.49 17.12 7.40
N PHE A 47 -16.52 17.29 6.51
CA PHE A 47 -16.02 16.24 5.64
C PHE A 47 -14.80 15.56 6.24
N ARG A 48 -14.63 14.26 5.95
CA ARG A 48 -13.53 13.42 6.40
C ARG A 48 -12.81 12.81 5.22
N TRP A 49 -11.48 12.83 5.28
CA TRP A 49 -10.62 12.20 4.28
C TRP A 49 -9.49 11.44 4.93
N ASP A 50 -8.99 10.46 4.22
CA ASP A 50 -7.81 9.70 4.60
C ASP A 50 -6.55 10.35 4.00
N TYR A 51 -5.42 10.37 4.72
CA TYR A 51 -4.21 11.05 4.27
C TYR A 51 -3.56 10.41 3.05
N GLY A 52 -3.42 9.08 3.03
CA GLY A 52 -2.68 8.44 1.94
C GLY A 52 -3.18 7.04 1.61
N GLN A 53 -3.55 6.26 2.60
CA GLN A 53 -4.10 4.92 2.37
C GLN A 53 -5.62 5.02 2.26
N LEU A 54 -6.16 4.71 1.08
CA LEU A 54 -7.57 4.96 0.76
C LEU A 54 -8.47 3.72 0.89
N ASN A 55 -7.93 2.52 0.67
CA ASN A 55 -8.67 1.26 0.76
C ASN A 55 -7.96 0.28 1.68
N LEU A 56 -8.73 -0.54 2.39
CA LEU A 56 -8.23 -1.68 3.13
C LEU A 56 -8.12 -2.87 2.18
N GLU A 57 -6.94 -3.44 2.08
CA GLU A 57 -6.65 -4.56 1.18
C GLU A 57 -6.63 -5.89 1.93
N ALA A 58 -7.04 -6.95 1.25
CA ALA A 58 -6.93 -8.33 1.73
C ALA A 58 -7.53 -8.58 3.14
N ALA A 59 -8.66 -7.91 3.45
CA ALA A 59 -9.29 -7.92 4.78
C ALA A 59 -10.50 -8.88 4.90
N GLY A 60 -10.75 -9.72 3.89
CA GLY A 60 -11.75 -10.79 3.97
C GLY A 60 -11.37 -11.85 5.00
N GLU A 61 -12.32 -12.70 5.40
CA GLU A 61 -12.13 -13.70 6.46
C GLU A 61 -10.94 -14.65 6.19
N ASP A 62 -10.77 -15.09 4.95
CA ASP A 62 -9.71 -16.01 4.54
C ASP A 62 -8.49 -15.27 3.97
N GLU A 63 -8.48 -13.94 3.98
CA GLU A 63 -7.41 -13.11 3.45
C GLU A 63 -6.38 -12.75 4.54
N PRO A 64 -5.13 -12.46 4.16
CA PRO A 64 -4.03 -12.30 5.12
C PRO A 64 -4.27 -11.23 6.18
N VAL A 65 -4.79 -10.07 5.78
CA VAL A 65 -5.08 -8.98 6.72
C VAL A 65 -6.28 -9.33 7.60
N GLY A 66 -7.36 -9.87 7.01
CA GLY A 66 -8.53 -10.29 7.75
C GLY A 66 -8.20 -11.32 8.82
N GLN A 67 -7.36 -12.30 8.52
CA GLN A 67 -6.88 -13.31 9.48
C GLN A 67 -6.09 -12.68 10.64
N VAL A 68 -5.20 -11.72 10.36
CA VAL A 68 -4.45 -11.02 11.42
C VAL A 68 -5.40 -10.17 12.28
N LEU A 69 -6.33 -9.44 11.66
CA LEU A 69 -7.32 -8.65 12.39
C LEU A 69 -8.21 -9.54 13.29
N GLU A 70 -8.58 -10.75 12.83
CA GLU A 70 -9.32 -11.71 13.65
C GLU A 70 -8.48 -12.22 14.84
N LEU A 71 -7.23 -12.63 14.60
CA LEU A 71 -6.29 -13.05 15.64
C LEU A 71 -6.03 -11.95 16.68
N LEU A 72 -6.04 -10.70 16.23
CA LEU A 72 -5.94 -9.52 17.09
C LEU A 72 -7.30 -9.06 17.64
N GLY A 73 -8.41 -9.78 17.40
CA GLY A 73 -9.77 -9.45 17.86
C GLY A 73 -10.28 -8.10 17.38
N LEU A 74 -9.73 -7.57 16.29
CA LEU A 74 -10.12 -6.28 15.72
C LEU A 74 -11.20 -6.42 14.65
N ARG A 75 -11.27 -7.59 13.99
CA ARG A 75 -12.14 -7.81 12.82
C ARG A 75 -13.62 -7.54 13.11
N LYS A 76 -14.10 -7.95 14.29
CA LYS A 76 -15.50 -7.77 14.72
C LYS A 76 -15.87 -6.31 15.03
N LEU A 77 -14.88 -5.48 15.29
CA LEU A 77 -15.05 -4.06 15.59
C LEU A 77 -15.07 -3.21 14.31
N LEU A 78 -14.59 -3.77 13.20
CA LEU A 78 -14.41 -3.08 11.94
C LEU A 78 -15.56 -3.39 10.98
N GLN A 79 -16.28 -2.36 10.55
CA GLN A 79 -17.25 -2.48 9.47
C GLN A 79 -16.56 -2.22 8.13
N ILE A 80 -16.51 -3.23 7.28
CA ILE A 80 -15.93 -3.15 5.95
C ILE A 80 -16.93 -3.58 4.89
N VAL A 81 -16.88 -2.92 3.73
CA VAL A 81 -17.71 -3.23 2.57
C VAL A 81 -16.81 -3.61 1.42
N PRO A 82 -17.01 -4.79 0.76
CA PRO A 82 -16.26 -5.16 -0.42
C PRO A 82 -16.33 -4.10 -1.52
N GLU A 83 -15.20 -3.80 -2.14
CA GLU A 83 -15.05 -2.80 -3.18
C GLU A 83 -14.32 -3.32 -4.41
N GLN A 84 -14.36 -2.51 -5.46
CA GLN A 84 -13.73 -2.77 -6.75
C GLN A 84 -13.20 -1.48 -7.35
N ARG A 85 -12.42 -1.61 -8.42
CA ARG A 85 -11.85 -0.50 -9.18
C ARG A 85 -12.48 -0.46 -10.57
N ASP A 86 -12.75 0.74 -11.07
CA ASP A 86 -13.07 0.99 -12.46
C ASP A 86 -11.89 1.66 -13.15
N TYR A 87 -11.66 1.34 -14.42
CA TYR A 87 -10.59 1.90 -15.23
C TYR A 87 -11.14 2.51 -16.51
N ILE A 88 -10.79 3.76 -16.76
CA ILE A 88 -11.17 4.51 -17.94
C ILE A 88 -9.91 4.83 -18.74
N PHE A 89 -9.78 4.24 -19.89
CA PHE A 89 -8.70 4.46 -20.85
C PHE A 89 -9.13 5.46 -21.93
N PRO A 90 -8.21 6.00 -22.75
CA PRO A 90 -8.58 6.98 -23.78
C PRO A 90 -9.66 6.52 -24.77
N ASP A 91 -9.70 5.23 -25.09
CA ASP A 91 -10.56 4.66 -26.15
C ASP A 91 -11.64 3.70 -25.63
N PHE A 92 -11.51 3.21 -24.40
CA PHE A 92 -12.44 2.24 -23.79
C PHE A 92 -12.41 2.30 -22.27
N GLU A 93 -13.32 1.60 -21.64
CA GLU A 93 -13.37 1.48 -20.18
C GLU A 93 -13.46 0.02 -19.75
N ILE A 94 -12.91 -0.28 -18.57
CA ILE A 94 -13.07 -1.58 -17.90
C ILE A 94 -13.89 -1.33 -16.64
N ARG A 95 -15.16 -1.69 -16.69
CA ARG A 95 -16.11 -1.55 -15.59
C ARG A 95 -16.75 -2.89 -15.31
N THR A 96 -16.97 -3.18 -14.04
CA THR A 96 -17.71 -4.37 -13.62
C THR A 96 -19.10 -4.35 -14.26
N PRO A 97 -19.54 -5.43 -14.92
CA PRO A 97 -20.87 -5.51 -15.52
C PRO A 97 -21.97 -5.43 -14.46
N ALA A 98 -23.19 -5.02 -14.86
CA ALA A 98 -24.34 -4.90 -13.95
C ALA A 98 -24.66 -6.24 -13.26
N GLU A 99 -24.63 -7.35 -14.01
CA GLU A 99 -24.76 -8.71 -13.50
C GLU A 99 -23.39 -9.37 -13.32
N TYR A 100 -23.32 -10.34 -12.41
CA TYR A 100 -22.08 -11.08 -12.20
C TYR A 100 -21.72 -11.93 -13.42
N GLY A 101 -20.67 -11.53 -14.12
CA GLY A 101 -20.20 -12.18 -15.35
C GLY A 101 -19.27 -13.39 -15.16
N GLY A 102 -19.06 -13.85 -13.91
CA GLY A 102 -18.12 -14.92 -13.60
C GLY A 102 -16.68 -14.41 -13.39
N VAL A 103 -15.79 -15.30 -12.91
CA VAL A 103 -14.39 -14.95 -12.56
C VAL A 103 -13.54 -14.54 -13.77
N LYS A 104 -13.95 -14.91 -14.96
CA LYS A 104 -13.23 -14.67 -16.22
C LYS A 104 -13.81 -13.52 -17.03
N TRP A 105 -14.82 -12.81 -16.52
CA TRP A 105 -15.57 -11.79 -17.25
C TRP A 105 -14.67 -10.74 -17.92
N ARG A 106 -13.64 -10.28 -17.22
CA ARG A 106 -12.72 -9.27 -17.72
C ARG A 106 -11.89 -9.77 -18.91
N ILE A 107 -11.43 -11.00 -18.86
CA ILE A 107 -10.71 -11.62 -19.97
C ILE A 107 -11.62 -11.78 -21.19
N GLU A 108 -12.88 -12.22 -20.99
CA GLU A 108 -13.84 -12.33 -22.10
C GLU A 108 -14.21 -10.96 -22.68
N TYR A 109 -14.30 -9.94 -21.83
CA TYR A 109 -14.50 -8.56 -22.29
C TYR A 109 -13.30 -8.03 -23.08
N LEU A 110 -12.08 -8.27 -22.61
CA LEU A 110 -10.85 -7.88 -23.32
C LEU A 110 -10.73 -8.58 -24.69
N LYS A 111 -11.20 -9.83 -24.84
CA LYS A 111 -11.25 -10.49 -26.15
C LYS A 111 -12.19 -9.80 -27.15
N GLN A 112 -13.27 -9.20 -26.65
CA GLN A 112 -14.17 -8.42 -27.52
C GLN A 112 -13.51 -7.12 -27.98
N LEU A 113 -12.74 -6.46 -27.10
CA LEU A 113 -12.00 -5.23 -27.44
C LEU A 113 -10.77 -5.51 -28.33
N PHE A 114 -10.10 -6.64 -28.12
CA PHE A 114 -8.85 -7.03 -28.78
C PHE A 114 -8.97 -8.44 -29.37
N PRO A 115 -9.80 -8.64 -30.43
CA PRO A 115 -10.08 -9.98 -30.97
C PRO A 115 -8.82 -10.67 -31.54
N ALA A 116 -7.86 -9.93 -32.05
CA ALA A 116 -6.58 -10.46 -32.54
C ALA A 116 -5.72 -11.07 -31.41
N GLU A 117 -5.94 -10.68 -30.16
CA GLU A 117 -5.20 -11.13 -28.98
C GLU A 117 -5.94 -12.24 -28.19
N ALA A 118 -7.05 -12.77 -28.71
CA ALA A 118 -7.88 -13.74 -27.99
C ALA A 118 -7.12 -14.98 -27.51
N GLU A 119 -6.22 -15.53 -28.35
CA GLU A 119 -5.38 -16.67 -27.96
C GLU A 119 -4.34 -16.30 -26.89
N GLY A 120 -3.73 -15.11 -26.99
CA GLY A 120 -2.83 -14.57 -25.99
C GLY A 120 -3.49 -14.40 -24.63
N LEU A 121 -4.73 -13.88 -24.60
CA LEU A 121 -5.54 -13.72 -23.39
C LEU A 121 -5.87 -15.07 -22.74
N GLU A 122 -6.12 -16.13 -23.53
CA GLU A 122 -6.31 -17.48 -22.97
C GLU A 122 -5.03 -18.04 -22.35
N ARG A 123 -3.88 -17.86 -23.02
CA ARG A 123 -2.58 -18.28 -22.45
C ARG A 123 -2.25 -17.52 -21.16
N TYR A 124 -2.49 -16.20 -21.15
CA TYR A 124 -2.33 -15.37 -19.95
C TYR A 124 -3.22 -15.88 -18.81
N TRP A 125 -4.50 -16.11 -19.08
CA TRP A 125 -5.45 -16.64 -18.09
C TRP A 125 -5.02 -17.98 -17.50
N ALA A 126 -4.55 -18.90 -18.34
CA ALA A 126 -4.08 -20.20 -17.88
C ALA A 126 -2.90 -20.05 -16.89
N ASP A 127 -1.94 -19.18 -17.18
CA ASP A 127 -0.80 -18.94 -16.28
C ASP A 127 -1.19 -18.11 -15.04
N TYR A 128 -2.15 -17.19 -15.16
CA TYR A 128 -2.75 -16.50 -14.00
C TYR A 128 -3.36 -17.50 -13.01
N VAL A 129 -4.15 -18.46 -13.47
CA VAL A 129 -4.73 -19.51 -12.62
C VAL A 129 -3.65 -20.40 -12.00
N ARG A 130 -2.58 -20.72 -12.73
CA ARG A 130 -1.43 -21.46 -12.17
C ARG A 130 -0.71 -20.67 -11.09
N PHE A 131 -0.49 -19.38 -11.33
CA PHE A 131 0.16 -18.48 -10.36
C PHE A 131 -0.66 -18.35 -9.07
N THR A 132 -1.97 -18.13 -9.17
CA THR A 132 -2.84 -18.03 -7.99
C THR A 132 -2.87 -19.32 -7.19
N ARG A 133 -2.88 -20.48 -7.87
CA ARG A 133 -2.75 -21.81 -7.23
C ARG A 133 -1.40 -21.96 -6.53
N LEU A 134 -0.31 -21.54 -7.18
CA LEU A 134 1.04 -21.58 -6.61
C LEU A 134 1.12 -20.77 -5.32
N MET A 135 0.57 -19.56 -5.31
CA MET A 135 0.55 -18.69 -4.11
C MET A 135 -0.25 -19.33 -2.97
N THR A 136 -1.38 -19.97 -3.27
CA THR A 136 -2.17 -20.71 -2.27
C THR A 136 -1.38 -21.89 -1.67
N LEU A 137 -0.64 -22.61 -2.50
CA LEU A 137 0.19 -23.72 -2.05
C LEU A 137 1.39 -23.25 -1.23
N ALA A 138 2.02 -22.14 -1.60
CA ALA A 138 3.13 -21.54 -0.86
C ALA A 138 2.79 -21.28 0.62
N ARG A 139 1.60 -20.72 0.87
CA ARG A 139 1.11 -20.50 2.25
C ARG A 139 0.88 -21.80 3.02
N ARG A 140 0.44 -22.85 2.34
CA ARG A 140 0.21 -24.15 2.97
C ARG A 140 1.52 -24.90 3.24
N MET A 141 2.60 -24.61 2.51
CA MET A 141 3.89 -25.27 2.69
C MET A 141 4.51 -25.08 4.08
N GLU A 142 4.31 -23.93 4.71
CA GLU A 142 4.83 -23.65 6.05
C GLU A 142 4.31 -24.67 7.10
N LYS A 143 3.12 -25.25 6.86
CA LYS A 143 2.45 -26.21 7.76
C LYS A 143 2.22 -27.59 7.12
N GLY A 144 2.60 -27.79 5.86
CA GLY A 144 2.23 -28.97 5.05
C GLY A 144 3.33 -30.02 4.96
N GLY A 145 2.92 -31.30 4.85
CA GLY A 145 3.81 -32.44 4.62
C GLY A 145 4.35 -32.51 3.18
N LEU A 146 5.04 -33.63 2.86
CA LEU A 146 5.69 -33.87 1.55
C LEU A 146 4.76 -33.65 0.35
N GLY A 147 3.47 -34.01 0.48
CA GLY A 147 2.48 -33.83 -0.60
C GLY A 147 2.24 -32.35 -0.96
N ALA A 148 2.22 -31.44 0.03
CA ALA A 148 2.06 -30.00 -0.23
C ALA A 148 3.29 -29.42 -0.94
N LYS A 149 4.50 -29.88 -0.58
CA LYS A 149 5.75 -29.50 -1.25
C LYS A 149 5.77 -30.00 -2.71
N ALA A 150 5.42 -31.24 -2.95
CA ALA A 150 5.34 -31.79 -4.30
C ALA A 150 4.35 -31.02 -5.18
N ALA A 151 3.15 -30.73 -4.67
CA ALA A 151 2.15 -29.93 -5.38
C ALA A 151 2.62 -28.52 -5.70
N PHE A 152 3.36 -27.89 -4.78
CA PHE A 152 3.97 -26.57 -5.00
C PHE A 152 4.98 -26.61 -6.15
N TYR A 153 5.96 -27.50 -6.11
CA TYR A 153 6.98 -27.59 -7.16
C TYR A 153 6.38 -27.95 -8.52
N THR A 154 5.41 -28.86 -8.58
CA THR A 154 4.71 -29.20 -9.83
C THR A 154 3.99 -27.98 -10.41
N SER A 155 3.38 -27.14 -9.56
CA SER A 155 2.70 -25.90 -10.01
C SER A 155 3.69 -24.81 -10.41
N LEU A 156 4.90 -24.81 -9.85
CA LEU A 156 5.96 -23.84 -10.17
C LEU A 156 6.61 -24.11 -11.53
N LEU A 157 6.80 -25.37 -11.92
CA LEU A 157 7.53 -25.75 -13.14
C LEU A 157 7.15 -24.97 -14.40
N PRO A 158 5.88 -24.76 -14.76
CA PRO A 158 5.49 -23.99 -15.93
C PRO A 158 5.81 -22.50 -15.88
N LEU A 159 6.03 -21.96 -14.67
CA LEU A 159 6.29 -20.54 -14.43
C LEU A 159 7.77 -20.27 -14.15
N ILE A 160 8.59 -21.29 -13.92
CA ILE A 160 9.98 -21.13 -13.48
C ILE A 160 10.85 -20.44 -14.53
N SER A 161 10.58 -20.68 -15.81
CA SER A 161 11.29 -20.01 -16.92
C SER A 161 11.01 -18.51 -16.98
N LYS A 162 9.92 -18.06 -16.35
CA LYS A 162 9.47 -16.65 -16.34
C LYS A 162 9.85 -15.92 -15.05
N LYS A 163 10.53 -16.59 -14.10
CA LYS A 163 10.82 -16.04 -12.77
C LYS A 163 11.69 -14.76 -12.81
N ASP A 164 12.58 -14.67 -13.78
CA ASP A 164 13.51 -13.55 -13.95
C ASP A 164 13.09 -12.60 -15.08
N TRP A 165 11.85 -12.74 -15.59
CA TRP A 165 11.32 -11.84 -16.60
C TRP A 165 10.80 -10.55 -15.95
N THR A 166 10.92 -9.46 -16.70
CA THR A 166 10.23 -8.21 -16.39
C THR A 166 8.76 -8.28 -16.82
N ALA A 167 7.94 -7.33 -16.36
CA ALA A 167 6.55 -7.24 -16.80
C ALA A 167 6.43 -7.02 -18.31
N GLU A 168 7.32 -6.21 -18.89
CA GLU A 168 7.41 -5.99 -20.32
C GLU A 168 7.64 -7.31 -21.07
N GLN A 169 8.64 -8.09 -20.66
CA GLN A 169 8.96 -9.41 -21.25
C GLN A 169 7.81 -10.39 -21.07
N LEU A 170 7.18 -10.43 -19.90
CA LEU A 170 6.05 -11.32 -19.64
C LEU A 170 4.87 -10.99 -20.56
N LEU A 171 4.52 -9.71 -20.70
CA LEU A 171 3.38 -9.30 -21.51
C LEU A 171 3.66 -9.45 -23.00
N ALA A 172 4.89 -9.20 -23.46
CA ALA A 172 5.30 -9.46 -24.85
C ALA A 172 5.22 -10.96 -25.22
N HIS A 173 5.31 -11.88 -24.25
CA HIS A 173 5.10 -13.31 -24.50
C HIS A 173 3.64 -13.65 -24.83
N TYR A 174 2.67 -12.89 -24.31
CA TYR A 174 1.25 -13.14 -24.53
C TYR A 174 0.66 -12.27 -25.63
N PHE A 175 1.06 -10.99 -25.70
CA PHE A 175 0.39 -9.94 -26.47
C PHE A 175 1.34 -9.19 -27.38
N THR A 176 0.81 -8.77 -28.54
CA THR A 176 1.47 -7.88 -29.47
C THR A 176 0.94 -6.45 -29.40
N ASP A 177 -0.33 -6.26 -29.01
CA ASP A 177 -0.98 -4.96 -28.91
C ASP A 177 -0.49 -4.18 -27.70
N GLU A 178 0.06 -2.97 -27.91
CA GLU A 178 0.64 -2.14 -26.87
C GLU A 178 -0.43 -1.57 -25.90
N LYS A 179 -1.64 -1.30 -26.38
CA LYS A 179 -2.74 -0.83 -25.51
C LYS A 179 -3.17 -1.94 -24.56
N LEU A 180 -3.26 -3.18 -25.06
CA LEU A 180 -3.59 -4.32 -24.22
C LEU A 180 -2.50 -4.58 -23.17
N LYS A 181 -1.21 -4.48 -23.54
CA LYS A 181 -0.10 -4.58 -22.57
C LYS A 181 -0.23 -3.51 -21.49
N ALA A 182 -0.52 -2.26 -21.88
CA ALA A 182 -0.69 -1.16 -20.95
C ALA A 182 -1.82 -1.40 -19.96
N VAL A 183 -2.92 -2.05 -20.35
CA VAL A 183 -4.02 -2.43 -19.41
C VAL A 183 -3.51 -3.24 -18.22
N PHE A 184 -2.62 -4.20 -18.45
CA PHE A 184 -2.11 -5.09 -17.40
C PHE A 184 -1.02 -4.45 -16.52
N VAL A 185 -0.41 -3.35 -16.96
CA VAL A 185 0.63 -2.64 -16.21
C VAL A 185 0.22 -1.23 -15.79
N SER A 186 -0.98 -0.79 -16.10
CA SER A 186 -1.44 0.58 -15.83
C SER A 186 -1.30 0.98 -14.35
N ILE A 187 -1.58 0.07 -13.42
CA ILE A 187 -1.43 0.29 -11.98
C ILE A 187 0.03 0.42 -11.53
N LEU A 188 1.02 0.07 -12.37
CA LEU A 188 2.44 0.22 -12.02
C LEU A 188 2.86 1.68 -11.90
N ALA A 189 2.11 2.60 -12.48
CA ALA A 189 2.30 4.02 -12.23
C ALA A 189 2.23 4.32 -10.71
N ASP A 190 1.25 3.77 -10.00
CA ASP A 190 1.09 3.93 -8.54
C ASP A 190 2.25 3.31 -7.72
N PHE A 191 3.02 2.40 -8.32
CA PHE A 191 4.20 1.79 -7.71
C PHE A 191 5.52 2.45 -8.13
N PHE A 192 5.49 3.49 -8.96
CA PHE A 192 6.68 4.16 -9.50
C PHE A 192 7.69 3.19 -10.11
N THR A 193 7.19 2.11 -10.70
CA THR A 193 8.03 1.06 -11.25
C THR A 193 7.75 0.91 -12.74
N PRO A 194 8.75 1.16 -13.60
CA PRO A 194 8.60 0.97 -15.02
C PRO A 194 8.32 -0.52 -15.34
N PRO A 195 7.44 -0.85 -16.30
CA PRO A 195 7.23 -2.24 -16.74
C PRO A 195 8.50 -3.01 -17.09
N SER A 196 9.52 -2.31 -17.63
CA SER A 196 10.84 -2.87 -17.94
C SER A 196 11.68 -3.26 -16.71
N GLN A 197 11.27 -2.87 -15.50
CA GLN A 197 11.99 -3.15 -14.24
C GLN A 197 11.13 -3.90 -13.21
N PHE A 198 9.82 -4.00 -13.41
CA PHE A 198 8.93 -4.71 -12.51
C PHE A 198 9.03 -6.23 -12.73
N GLN A 199 8.96 -7.00 -11.64
CA GLN A 199 8.98 -8.46 -11.72
C GLN A 199 7.78 -9.01 -12.50
N GLY A 200 8.02 -9.75 -13.57
CA GLY A 200 6.99 -10.21 -14.50
C GLY A 200 5.87 -11.00 -13.84
N LEU A 201 6.17 -12.00 -13.01
CA LEU A 201 5.12 -12.77 -12.32
C LEU A 201 4.27 -11.91 -11.37
N GLY A 202 4.78 -10.76 -10.94
CA GLY A 202 4.02 -9.79 -10.15
C GLY A 202 2.82 -9.19 -10.91
N VAL A 203 2.83 -9.21 -12.26
CA VAL A 203 1.69 -8.77 -13.08
C VAL A 203 0.43 -9.54 -12.74
N PHE A 204 0.54 -10.83 -12.45
CA PHE A 204 -0.62 -11.63 -12.02
C PHE A 204 -1.17 -11.19 -10.67
N ALA A 205 -0.30 -10.78 -9.75
CA ALA A 205 -0.72 -10.32 -8.41
C ALA A 205 -1.43 -8.96 -8.45
N ILE A 206 -0.90 -7.99 -9.22
CA ILE A 206 -1.51 -6.65 -9.33
C ILE A 206 -2.81 -6.65 -10.15
N ASN A 207 -3.04 -7.68 -10.95
CA ASN A 207 -4.26 -7.91 -11.74
C ASN A 207 -5.20 -8.94 -11.11
N ALA A 208 -5.24 -9.03 -9.78
CA ALA A 208 -6.17 -9.91 -9.10
C ALA A 208 -7.62 -9.61 -9.49
N GLU A 209 -8.35 -10.59 -10.04
CA GLU A 209 -9.70 -10.40 -10.59
C GLU A 209 -10.69 -9.89 -9.53
N ARG A 210 -10.47 -10.18 -8.25
CA ARG A 210 -11.30 -9.68 -7.16
C ARG A 210 -11.21 -8.15 -6.96
N ALA A 211 -10.15 -7.53 -7.40
CA ALA A 211 -10.04 -6.08 -7.40
C ALA A 211 -10.96 -5.40 -8.45
N TYR A 212 -11.43 -6.18 -9.43
CA TYR A 212 -12.33 -5.73 -10.48
C TYR A 212 -13.78 -6.21 -10.27
N GLU A 213 -14.01 -7.23 -9.42
CA GLU A 213 -15.34 -7.83 -9.21
C GLU A 213 -15.53 -8.20 -7.73
N ARG A 214 -16.15 -7.30 -6.98
CA ARG A 214 -16.40 -7.46 -5.53
C ARG A 214 -17.39 -8.57 -5.18
N ARG A 215 -18.26 -8.97 -6.11
CA ARG A 215 -19.28 -10.01 -5.92
C ARG A 215 -18.77 -11.44 -6.10
N MET A 216 -17.48 -11.59 -6.38
CA MET A 216 -16.88 -12.91 -6.56
C MET A 216 -17.17 -13.81 -5.36
N PRO A 217 -17.73 -15.02 -5.59
CA PRO A 217 -18.06 -15.96 -4.51
C PRO A 217 -16.84 -16.31 -3.67
N ALA A 218 -17.02 -16.36 -2.35
CA ALA A 218 -15.95 -16.64 -1.39
C ALA A 218 -15.22 -17.97 -1.67
N GLN A 219 -15.94 -18.98 -2.18
CA GLN A 219 -15.36 -20.28 -2.54
C GLN A 219 -14.33 -20.18 -3.68
N LEU A 220 -14.60 -19.32 -4.67
CA LEU A 220 -13.67 -19.04 -5.76
C LEU A 220 -12.51 -18.14 -5.29
N ALA A 221 -12.79 -17.22 -4.38
CA ALA A 221 -11.78 -16.37 -3.75
C ALA A 221 -10.80 -17.19 -2.89
N ARG A 222 -11.26 -18.28 -2.26
CA ARG A 222 -10.38 -19.21 -1.49
C ARG A 222 -9.38 -19.97 -2.35
N ASN A 223 -9.73 -20.25 -3.59
CA ASN A 223 -8.89 -21.02 -4.52
C ASN A 223 -7.97 -20.16 -5.38
N ALA A 224 -8.24 -18.87 -5.44
CA ALA A 224 -7.42 -17.89 -6.15
C ALA A 224 -7.09 -16.81 -5.14
N GLU A 225 -5.87 -16.65 -4.69
CA GLU A 225 -5.43 -15.62 -3.75
C GLU A 225 -5.66 -14.21 -4.31
N MET A 226 -6.92 -13.89 -4.47
CA MET A 226 -7.38 -12.63 -5.01
C MET A 226 -7.52 -11.67 -3.84
N LEU A 227 -6.62 -10.71 -3.78
CA LEU A 227 -6.65 -9.65 -2.78
C LEU A 227 -7.89 -8.79 -3.01
N GLY A 228 -8.87 -8.90 -2.12
CA GLY A 228 -10.05 -8.04 -2.14
C GLY A 228 -9.72 -6.62 -1.68
N LEU A 229 -10.49 -5.68 -2.20
CA LEU A 229 -10.51 -4.30 -1.75
C LEU A 229 -11.73 -4.08 -0.86
N TYR A 230 -11.59 -3.23 0.14
CA TYR A 230 -12.66 -2.93 1.10
C TYR A 230 -12.64 -1.45 1.45
N ALA A 231 -13.82 -0.84 1.45
CA ALA A 231 -14.05 0.43 2.10
C ALA A 231 -14.26 0.20 3.60
N VAL A 232 -13.68 1.06 4.41
CA VAL A 232 -13.87 1.07 5.86
C VAL A 232 -14.96 2.10 6.21
N ALA A 233 -15.97 1.69 6.97
CA ALA A 233 -16.98 2.63 7.44
C ALA A 233 -16.35 3.67 8.38
N GLY A 234 -16.45 4.95 8.05
CA GLY A 234 -15.78 6.06 8.75
C GLY A 234 -14.36 6.35 8.29
N GLY A 235 -13.88 5.66 7.22
CA GLY A 235 -12.54 5.85 6.65
C GLY A 235 -11.45 5.09 7.39
N MET A 236 -10.20 5.25 6.94
CA MET A 236 -9.04 4.56 7.53
C MET A 236 -8.74 5.04 8.96
N LYS A 237 -9.13 6.28 9.29
CA LYS A 237 -9.04 6.79 10.66
C LYS A 237 -9.77 5.90 11.67
N GLU A 238 -10.89 5.27 11.25
CA GLU A 238 -11.63 4.34 12.11
C GLU A 238 -10.84 3.05 12.40
N LEU A 239 -10.11 2.53 11.43
CA LEU A 239 -9.18 1.42 11.65
C LEU A 239 -8.14 1.78 12.71
N ILE A 240 -7.55 2.98 12.62
CA ILE A 240 -6.56 3.45 13.61
C ILE A 240 -7.20 3.61 15.00
N ARG A 241 -8.42 4.17 15.10
CA ARG A 241 -9.15 4.28 16.37
C ARG A 241 -9.35 2.92 17.02
N ILE A 242 -9.68 1.89 16.24
CA ILE A 242 -9.87 0.53 16.76
C ILE A 242 -8.53 -0.04 17.26
N TYR A 243 -7.42 0.18 16.56
CA TYR A 243 -6.08 -0.18 17.05
C TYR A 243 -5.74 0.56 18.36
N GLU A 244 -6.02 1.86 18.45
CA GLU A 244 -5.75 2.67 19.64
C GLU A 244 -6.48 2.13 20.88
N VAL A 245 -7.77 1.82 20.74
CA VAL A 245 -8.55 1.20 21.81
C VAL A 245 -7.95 -0.15 22.22
N ALA A 246 -7.55 -0.96 21.23
CA ALA A 246 -7.02 -2.30 21.49
C ALA A 246 -5.65 -2.29 22.16
N ILE A 247 -4.71 -1.42 21.73
CA ILE A 247 -3.38 -1.30 22.37
C ILE A 247 -3.51 -0.80 23.81
N LYS A 248 -4.39 0.18 24.05
CA LYS A 248 -4.69 0.66 25.40
C LYS A 248 -5.25 -0.45 26.30
N ALA A 249 -6.22 -1.20 25.81
CA ALA A 249 -6.81 -2.33 26.55
C ALA A 249 -5.80 -3.47 26.79
N ALA A 250 -4.80 -3.63 25.90
CA ALA A 250 -3.72 -4.61 26.05
C ALA A 250 -2.58 -4.14 26.98
N GLY A 251 -2.65 -2.92 27.52
CA GLY A 251 -1.67 -2.37 28.45
C GLY A 251 -0.41 -1.80 27.79
N VAL A 252 -0.46 -1.46 26.49
CA VAL A 252 0.66 -0.77 25.83
C VAL A 252 0.78 0.64 26.38
N SER A 253 1.96 0.98 26.88
CA SER A 253 2.28 2.36 27.24
C SER A 253 2.55 3.17 25.97
N THR A 254 1.76 4.22 25.73
CA THR A 254 1.91 5.06 24.54
C THR A 254 2.33 6.48 24.93
N ARG A 255 3.30 7.03 24.24
CA ARG A 255 3.72 8.43 24.37
C ARG A 255 3.62 9.12 23.02
N TYR A 256 2.84 10.17 22.99
CA TYR A 256 2.69 11.08 21.84
C TYR A 256 3.72 12.21 21.93
N ASN A 257 3.90 12.95 20.85
CA ASN A 257 4.84 14.07 20.75
C ASN A 257 6.24 13.70 21.24
N THR A 258 6.63 12.43 21.01
CA THR A 258 7.90 11.87 21.50
C THR A 258 8.72 11.38 20.32
N THR A 259 9.68 12.21 19.91
CA THR A 259 10.59 11.90 18.81
C THR A 259 11.82 11.17 19.34
N VAL A 260 12.02 9.94 18.88
CA VAL A 260 13.27 9.20 19.15
C VAL A 260 14.40 9.84 18.34
N THR A 261 15.49 10.19 18.99
CA THR A 261 16.67 10.80 18.36
C THR A 261 17.87 9.85 18.29
N ARG A 262 17.88 8.79 19.10
CA ARG A 262 18.96 7.81 19.11
C ARG A 262 18.49 6.44 19.61
N ILE A 263 18.98 5.38 18.99
CA ILE A 263 18.94 4.00 19.48
C ILE A 263 20.31 3.72 20.11
N VAL A 264 20.33 3.38 21.39
CA VAL A 264 21.57 3.09 22.12
C VAL A 264 21.96 1.65 21.89
N VAL A 265 23.18 1.44 21.40
CA VAL A 265 23.75 0.12 21.12
C VAL A 265 25.05 -0.05 21.91
N GLU A 266 25.13 -1.11 22.68
CA GLU A 266 26.32 -1.49 23.45
C GLU A 266 26.69 -2.93 23.11
N HIS A 267 27.95 -3.16 22.74
CA HIS A 267 28.46 -4.50 22.36
C HIS A 267 27.60 -5.18 21.29
N ASN A 268 27.20 -4.41 20.26
CA ASN A 268 26.34 -4.83 19.16
C ASN A 268 24.92 -5.26 19.58
N GLN A 269 24.45 -4.83 20.74
CA GLN A 269 23.11 -5.10 21.25
C GLN A 269 22.40 -3.81 21.65
N VAL A 270 21.08 -3.71 21.38
CA VAL A 270 20.26 -2.60 21.86
C VAL A 270 20.22 -2.59 23.38
N SER A 271 20.41 -1.41 23.99
CA SER A 271 20.24 -1.18 25.42
C SER A 271 19.15 -0.14 25.76
N GLY A 272 18.69 0.64 24.78
CA GLY A 272 17.64 1.64 24.98
C GLY A 272 17.43 2.56 23.79
N VAL A 273 16.52 3.53 23.97
CA VAL A 273 16.33 4.65 23.03
C VAL A 273 16.34 5.97 23.79
N VAL A 274 16.72 7.05 23.11
CA VAL A 274 16.74 8.41 23.66
C VAL A 274 15.76 9.27 22.85
N ASP A 275 14.95 10.08 23.52
CA ASP A 275 14.02 11.03 22.88
C ASP A 275 14.66 12.42 22.66
N GLN A 276 13.90 13.34 22.10
CA GLN A 276 14.31 14.72 21.82
C GLN A 276 14.69 15.53 23.08
N ASP A 277 14.20 15.12 24.24
CA ASP A 277 14.49 15.80 25.53
C ASP A 277 15.70 15.18 26.25
N GLY A 278 16.38 14.23 25.59
CA GLY A 278 17.53 13.51 26.15
C GLY A 278 17.15 12.41 27.15
N LYS A 279 15.86 12.08 27.27
CA LYS A 279 15.40 11.04 28.19
C LYS A 279 15.68 9.66 27.63
N LEU A 280 16.37 8.84 28.43
CA LEU A 280 16.63 7.44 28.12
C LEU A 280 15.45 6.54 28.52
N TYR A 281 15.08 5.65 27.62
CA TYR A 281 14.12 4.54 27.83
C TYR A 281 14.88 3.22 27.68
N PRO A 282 15.36 2.61 28.78
CA PRO A 282 16.07 1.32 28.70
C PRO A 282 15.13 0.22 28.20
N CYS A 283 15.63 -0.60 27.27
CA CYS A 283 14.88 -1.73 26.71
C CYS A 283 15.82 -2.82 26.20
N ASP A 284 15.26 -4.04 26.09
CA ASP A 284 15.96 -5.22 25.61
C ASP A 284 15.83 -5.38 24.08
N CYS A 285 14.82 -4.73 23.50
CA CYS A 285 14.48 -4.85 22.08
C CYS A 285 13.84 -3.56 21.56
N VAL A 286 14.20 -3.19 20.34
CA VAL A 286 13.58 -2.09 19.59
C VAL A 286 12.96 -2.63 18.31
N VAL A 287 11.72 -2.23 18.04
CA VAL A 287 11.02 -2.46 16.78
C VAL A 287 10.85 -1.10 16.10
N ALA A 288 11.66 -0.82 15.11
CA ALA A 288 11.60 0.44 14.34
C ALA A 288 10.60 0.30 13.19
N SER A 289 9.59 1.19 13.16
CA SER A 289 8.54 1.25 12.14
C SER A 289 8.54 2.62 11.49
N GLY A 290 9.37 2.83 10.50
CA GLY A 290 9.53 4.13 9.84
C GLY A 290 10.32 4.03 8.56
N GLY A 291 11.03 5.09 8.22
CA GLY A 291 11.95 5.13 7.10
C GLY A 291 13.23 4.34 7.38
N ALA A 292 13.72 3.63 6.37
CA ALA A 292 14.96 2.87 6.53
C ALA A 292 16.17 3.80 6.71
N LYS A 293 16.26 4.83 5.87
CA LYS A 293 17.39 5.80 5.96
C LYS A 293 17.36 6.56 7.27
N GLU A 294 16.17 6.96 7.71
CA GLU A 294 15.97 7.62 9.01
C GLU A 294 16.38 6.71 10.16
N THR A 295 15.98 5.44 10.14
CA THR A 295 16.30 4.48 11.19
C THR A 295 17.80 4.21 11.25
N PHE A 296 18.43 3.88 10.12
CA PHE A 296 19.80 3.37 10.10
C PHE A 296 20.88 4.47 10.06
N PHE A 297 20.54 5.69 9.59
CA PHE A 297 21.53 6.77 9.49
C PHE A 297 21.29 7.93 10.46
N ASN A 298 20.06 8.11 10.96
CA ASN A 298 19.77 9.19 11.89
C ASN A 298 19.65 8.73 13.34
N LEU A 299 19.21 7.47 13.57
CA LEU A 299 19.00 6.96 14.93
C LEU A 299 20.14 6.07 15.45
N LEU A 300 21.02 5.58 14.58
CA LEU A 300 22.14 4.73 14.95
C LEU A 300 23.47 5.46 14.75
N ASP A 301 24.47 5.11 15.57
CA ASP A 301 25.83 5.43 15.25
C ASP A 301 26.25 4.65 13.98
N PRO A 302 26.76 5.33 12.94
CA PRO A 302 27.19 4.68 11.71
C PRO A 302 28.20 3.51 11.93
N ALA A 303 29.00 3.57 12.98
CA ALA A 303 30.02 2.56 13.30
C ALA A 303 29.44 1.20 13.72
N VAL A 304 28.14 1.13 14.10
CA VAL A 304 27.52 -0.14 14.54
C VAL A 304 27.01 -1.00 13.40
N LEU A 305 26.97 -0.45 12.18
CA LEU A 305 26.45 -1.15 11.01
C LEU A 305 27.59 -1.66 10.12
N PRO A 306 27.46 -2.90 9.57
CA PRO A 306 28.36 -3.37 8.53
C PRO A 306 28.32 -2.44 7.31
N GLU A 307 29.48 -2.22 6.69
CA GLU A 307 29.63 -1.30 5.55
C GLU A 307 28.74 -1.71 4.36
N ASP A 308 28.68 -3.00 4.04
CA ASP A 308 27.86 -3.54 2.96
C ASP A 308 26.35 -3.35 3.23
N PHE A 309 25.92 -3.47 4.48
CA PHE A 309 24.53 -3.21 4.87
C PHE A 309 24.20 -1.72 4.69
N SER A 310 25.07 -0.83 5.18
CA SER A 310 24.89 0.62 5.06
C SER A 310 24.84 1.07 3.59
N ALA A 311 25.73 0.55 2.74
CA ALA A 311 25.73 0.82 1.30
C ALA A 311 24.39 0.41 0.66
N ARG A 312 23.88 -0.78 0.96
CA ARG A 312 22.59 -1.26 0.43
C ARG A 312 21.42 -0.42 0.91
N VAL A 313 21.37 -0.03 2.19
CA VAL A 313 20.31 0.86 2.71
C VAL A 313 20.32 2.21 2.01
N LYS A 314 21.50 2.76 1.71
CA LYS A 314 21.64 4.03 0.98
C LYS A 314 20.98 3.95 -0.40
N ASP A 315 21.09 2.81 -1.08
CA ASP A 315 20.69 2.61 -2.47
C ASP A 315 19.30 1.93 -2.61
N ILE A 316 18.52 1.79 -1.52
CA ILE A 316 17.17 1.23 -1.63
C ILE A 316 16.32 2.06 -2.59
N PRO A 317 15.60 1.42 -3.54
CA PRO A 317 14.75 2.11 -4.49
C PRO A 317 13.43 2.52 -3.82
N LEU A 318 13.36 3.74 -3.29
CA LEU A 318 12.13 4.28 -2.75
C LEU A 318 11.18 4.69 -3.87
N MET A 319 9.88 4.49 -3.66
CA MET A 319 8.84 5.06 -4.50
C MET A 319 8.84 6.58 -4.34
N ASP A 320 8.37 7.29 -5.35
CA ASP A 320 8.06 8.71 -5.24
C ASP A 320 6.75 8.94 -4.46
N SER A 321 6.11 10.08 -4.60
CA SER A 321 5.03 10.52 -3.75
C SER A 321 3.71 10.73 -4.53
N VAL A 322 2.74 11.35 -3.90
CA VAL A 322 1.45 11.68 -4.48
C VAL A 322 1.10 13.14 -4.26
N PHE A 323 0.34 13.69 -5.21
CA PHE A 323 -0.33 14.98 -5.10
C PHE A 323 -1.83 14.73 -5.00
N MET A 324 -2.49 15.27 -3.97
CA MET A 324 -3.88 14.98 -3.68
C MET A 324 -4.71 16.25 -3.53
N LEU A 325 -5.92 16.20 -4.08
CA LEU A 325 -6.98 17.18 -3.83
C LEU A 325 -8.09 16.48 -3.05
N HIS A 326 -8.28 16.86 -1.81
CA HIS A 326 -9.41 16.43 -1.01
C HIS A 326 -10.51 17.46 -1.15
N LEU A 327 -11.66 17.04 -1.66
CA LEU A 327 -12.79 17.89 -2.02
C LEU A 327 -14.03 17.47 -1.23
N GLY A 328 -14.71 18.42 -0.63
CA GLY A 328 -16.09 18.25 -0.20
C GLY A 328 -17.00 18.73 -1.34
N VAL A 329 -17.86 17.86 -1.86
CA VAL A 329 -18.71 18.17 -3.02
C VAL A 329 -20.17 17.90 -2.73
N ASP A 330 -21.08 18.52 -3.47
CA ASP A 330 -22.53 18.27 -3.42
C ASP A 330 -23.05 17.46 -4.62
N GLU A 331 -22.16 16.95 -5.49
CA GLU A 331 -22.48 16.10 -6.63
C GLU A 331 -21.63 14.81 -6.60
N ALA A 332 -22.24 13.65 -6.85
CA ALA A 332 -21.60 12.34 -6.83
C ALA A 332 -21.15 11.82 -8.20
N TYR A 333 -21.64 12.40 -9.29
CA TYR A 333 -21.39 11.95 -10.66
C TYR A 333 -21.68 10.44 -10.88
N PRO A 334 -22.90 9.94 -10.58
CA PRO A 334 -23.18 8.50 -10.57
C PRO A 334 -23.05 7.82 -11.94
N GLU A 335 -23.16 8.58 -13.02
CA GLU A 335 -22.97 8.07 -14.39
C GLU A 335 -21.51 7.73 -14.66
N VAL A 336 -20.57 8.41 -13.99
CA VAL A 336 -19.13 8.24 -14.17
C VAL A 336 -18.50 7.46 -13.01
N LEU A 337 -18.81 7.82 -11.78
CA LEU A 337 -18.23 7.25 -10.56
C LEU A 337 -19.14 6.17 -9.97
N ARG A 338 -19.00 4.92 -10.42
CA ARG A 338 -19.81 3.76 -9.97
C ARG A 338 -19.16 2.97 -8.84
N SER A 339 -17.85 3.07 -8.74
CA SER A 339 -17.02 2.45 -7.71
C SER A 339 -16.39 3.52 -6.82
N THR A 340 -15.92 3.15 -5.62
CA THR A 340 -15.23 4.10 -4.74
C THR A 340 -13.91 4.58 -5.33
N SER A 341 -13.28 3.80 -6.21
CA SER A 341 -12.05 4.20 -6.90
C SER A 341 -12.20 4.02 -8.40
N THR A 342 -12.08 5.13 -9.13
CA THR A 342 -12.10 5.16 -10.61
C THR A 342 -10.77 5.74 -11.09
N TYR A 343 -10.07 4.97 -11.92
CA TYR A 343 -8.80 5.33 -12.53
C TYR A 343 -9.03 5.90 -13.92
N PHE A 344 -8.52 7.08 -14.16
CA PHE A 344 -8.58 7.76 -15.47
C PHE A 344 -7.18 7.80 -16.07
N TYR A 345 -6.99 7.13 -17.18
CA TYR A 345 -5.73 7.10 -17.91
C TYR A 345 -5.80 8.02 -19.12
N GLY A 346 -4.90 8.97 -19.23
CA GLY A 346 -4.76 9.86 -20.37
C GLY A 346 -3.77 9.37 -21.42
N SER A 347 -3.05 8.28 -21.14
CA SER A 347 -2.01 7.71 -21.99
C SER A 347 -1.83 6.23 -21.72
N TYR A 348 -1.32 5.50 -22.72
CA TYR A 348 -0.88 4.11 -22.61
C TYR A 348 0.63 3.97 -22.31
N ASP A 349 1.36 5.08 -22.31
CA ASP A 349 2.79 5.11 -22.02
C ASP A 349 3.07 5.11 -20.51
N ILE A 350 2.93 3.94 -19.88
CA ILE A 350 3.18 3.77 -18.45
C ILE A 350 4.68 3.89 -18.14
N GLU A 351 5.54 3.38 -19.00
CA GLU A 351 7.00 3.47 -18.86
C GLU A 351 7.48 4.92 -18.83
N GLY A 352 7.04 5.73 -19.81
CA GLY A 352 7.42 7.14 -19.92
C GLY A 352 6.89 7.99 -18.74
N GLN A 353 5.68 7.72 -18.27
CA GLN A 353 5.11 8.43 -17.10
C GLN A 353 5.98 8.25 -15.85
N VAL A 354 6.37 7.01 -15.57
CA VAL A 354 7.19 6.70 -14.39
C VAL A 354 8.56 7.32 -14.52
N LYS A 355 9.21 7.20 -15.68
CA LYS A 355 10.52 7.80 -15.93
C LYS A 355 10.51 9.32 -15.79
N GLN A 356 9.48 10.00 -16.31
CA GLN A 356 9.33 11.44 -16.14
C GLN A 356 9.19 11.83 -14.66
N ALA A 357 8.40 11.09 -13.89
CA ALA A 357 8.28 11.34 -12.45
C ALA A 357 9.63 11.16 -11.72
N GLN A 358 10.40 10.10 -12.05
CA GLN A 358 11.74 9.88 -11.49
C GLN A 358 12.72 11.01 -11.84
N GLU A 359 12.53 11.69 -12.96
CA GLU A 359 13.29 12.88 -13.37
C GLU A 359 12.81 14.19 -12.71
N GLY A 360 11.82 14.14 -11.85
CA GLY A 360 11.23 15.31 -11.18
C GLY A 360 10.24 16.09 -12.04
N ILE A 361 9.73 15.47 -13.12
CA ILE A 361 8.73 16.09 -14.02
C ILE A 361 7.34 15.60 -13.62
N TYR A 362 6.49 16.53 -13.21
CA TYR A 362 5.11 16.23 -12.85
C TYR A 362 4.19 16.37 -14.05
N HIS A 363 3.41 15.35 -14.35
CA HIS A 363 2.49 15.30 -15.50
C HIS A 363 1.16 16.04 -15.29
N GLU A 364 0.94 16.66 -14.11
CA GLU A 364 -0.18 17.56 -13.79
C GLU A 364 -1.59 16.92 -13.90
N GLY A 365 -1.69 15.59 -13.90
CA GLY A 365 -2.92 14.83 -14.17
C GLY A 365 -3.12 14.43 -15.63
N LYS A 366 -2.29 14.92 -16.56
CA LYS A 366 -2.41 14.63 -18.01
C LYS A 366 -2.26 13.14 -18.32
N ALA A 367 -1.31 12.49 -17.68
CA ALA A 367 -1.04 11.06 -17.91
C ALA A 367 -2.10 10.16 -17.25
N GLY A 368 -2.70 10.61 -16.17
CA GLY A 368 -3.75 9.92 -15.45
C GLY A 368 -3.95 10.48 -14.05
N PHE A 369 -5.08 10.17 -13.47
CA PHE A 369 -5.43 10.48 -12.08
C PHE A 369 -6.46 9.48 -11.57
N VAL A 370 -6.64 9.43 -10.27
CA VAL A 370 -7.63 8.58 -9.63
C VAL A 370 -8.63 9.45 -8.88
N VAL A 371 -9.91 9.12 -9.00
CA VAL A 371 -10.96 9.68 -8.16
C VAL A 371 -11.37 8.63 -7.15
N HIS A 372 -11.23 8.95 -5.87
CA HIS A 372 -11.68 8.14 -4.76
C HIS A 372 -12.85 8.83 -4.06
N LEU A 373 -14.01 8.16 -4.01
CA LEU A 373 -15.27 8.67 -3.47
C LEU A 373 -15.80 7.75 -2.36
N PRO A 374 -15.14 7.68 -1.19
CA PRO A 374 -15.44 6.71 -0.15
C PRO A 374 -16.84 6.90 0.46
N SER A 375 -17.39 8.11 0.42
CA SER A 375 -18.74 8.41 0.91
C SER A 375 -19.84 7.65 0.18
N LEU A 376 -19.61 7.09 -1.01
CA LEU A 376 -20.53 6.14 -1.66
C LEU A 376 -20.79 4.88 -0.81
N ARG A 377 -19.83 4.44 -0.02
CA ARG A 377 -19.91 3.25 0.86
C ARG A 377 -19.89 3.61 2.33
N SER A 378 -19.41 4.79 2.67
CA SER A 378 -19.30 5.31 4.03
C SER A 378 -19.90 6.71 4.12
N PRO A 379 -21.24 6.84 4.19
CA PRO A 379 -21.90 8.15 4.25
C PRO A 379 -21.46 9.03 5.43
N ALA A 380 -20.91 8.41 6.49
CA ALA A 380 -20.40 9.14 7.67
C ALA A 380 -19.15 9.99 7.37
N MET A 381 -18.56 9.88 6.19
CA MET A 381 -17.41 10.68 5.78
C MET A 381 -17.79 12.06 5.22
N ALA A 382 -19.09 12.35 5.05
CA ALA A 382 -19.55 13.65 4.56
C ALA A 382 -20.86 14.08 5.25
N PRO A 383 -21.21 15.37 5.25
CA PRO A 383 -22.52 15.83 5.65
C PRO A 383 -23.64 15.19 4.78
N LYS A 384 -24.83 15.07 5.32
CA LYS A 384 -25.98 14.47 4.61
C LYS A 384 -26.20 15.11 3.24
N GLY A 385 -26.28 14.28 2.19
CA GLY A 385 -26.48 14.71 0.79
C GLY A 385 -25.24 15.34 0.14
N LYS A 386 -24.06 15.17 0.76
CA LYS A 386 -22.78 15.61 0.24
C LYS A 386 -21.78 14.46 0.19
N TYR A 387 -20.64 14.66 -0.45
CA TYR A 387 -19.65 13.61 -0.68
C TYR A 387 -18.24 14.09 -0.41
N ALA A 388 -17.46 13.25 0.27
CA ALA A 388 -16.02 13.40 0.41
C ALA A 388 -15.36 12.73 -0.80
N MET A 389 -14.64 13.51 -1.59
CA MET A 389 -13.94 13.06 -2.79
C MET A 389 -12.44 13.34 -2.62
N THR A 390 -11.61 12.44 -3.10
CA THR A 390 -10.17 12.65 -3.24
C THR A 390 -9.78 12.42 -4.69
N ILE A 391 -9.18 13.42 -5.32
CA ILE A 391 -8.54 13.26 -6.63
C ILE A 391 -7.04 13.21 -6.39
N TYR A 392 -6.36 12.14 -6.80
CA TYR A 392 -4.92 12.05 -6.63
C TYR A 392 -4.21 11.60 -7.90
N THR A 393 -2.96 11.95 -7.97
CA THR A 393 -2.05 11.50 -9.02
C THR A 393 -0.67 11.26 -8.42
N ILE A 394 0.07 10.34 -9.01
CA ILE A 394 1.47 10.15 -8.67
C ILE A 394 2.25 11.41 -9.06
N CYS A 395 3.27 11.72 -8.29
CA CYS A 395 4.11 12.87 -8.55
C CYS A 395 5.53 12.66 -8.01
N PRO A 396 6.53 13.36 -8.58
CA PRO A 396 7.88 13.32 -8.04
C PRO A 396 7.91 13.89 -6.62
N GLU A 397 8.74 13.31 -5.77
CA GLU A 397 9.00 13.85 -4.42
C GLU A 397 9.53 15.30 -4.48
N LYS A 398 10.39 15.57 -5.46
CA LYS A 398 10.95 16.89 -5.73
C LYS A 398 10.74 17.28 -7.18
N LEU A 399 10.24 18.49 -7.40
CA LEU A 399 10.11 19.06 -8.74
C LEU A 399 11.48 19.49 -9.30
N LYS A 400 11.76 19.18 -10.56
CA LYS A 400 13.02 19.49 -11.24
C LYS A 400 13.24 21.01 -11.38
N SER A 401 12.20 21.77 -11.67
CA SER A 401 12.28 23.20 -12.03
C SER A 401 11.48 24.13 -11.09
N SER A 402 10.93 23.61 -10.01
CA SER A 402 10.11 24.38 -9.06
C SER A 402 10.06 23.70 -7.69
N ASN A 403 9.13 24.09 -6.83
CA ASN A 403 8.84 23.40 -5.57
C ASN A 403 7.34 23.34 -5.29
N TRP A 404 6.94 22.37 -4.51
CA TRP A 404 5.53 22.10 -4.18
C TRP A 404 4.86 23.25 -3.43
N GLU A 405 5.55 23.95 -2.54
CA GLU A 405 4.99 25.07 -1.78
C GLU A 405 4.54 26.21 -2.71
N LYS A 406 5.37 26.50 -3.71
CA LYS A 406 5.13 27.60 -4.67
C LYS A 406 4.02 27.26 -5.67
N ASP A 407 4.02 26.02 -6.19
CA ASP A 407 3.22 25.67 -7.36
C ASP A 407 1.98 24.81 -7.05
N LYS A 408 1.70 24.49 -5.78
CA LYS A 408 0.59 23.60 -5.40
C LYS A 408 -0.77 24.05 -5.95
N GLU A 409 -1.08 25.34 -5.87
CA GLU A 409 -2.37 25.89 -6.36
C GLU A 409 -2.46 25.79 -7.89
N LYS A 410 -1.38 26.07 -8.61
CA LYS A 410 -1.29 25.92 -10.06
C LYS A 410 -1.52 24.46 -10.47
N TYR A 411 -0.90 23.52 -9.79
CA TYR A 411 -1.08 22.10 -10.07
C TYR A 411 -2.46 21.59 -9.70
N ALA A 412 -3.05 22.10 -8.60
CA ALA A 412 -4.43 21.84 -8.25
C ALA A 412 -5.40 22.29 -9.35
N ALA A 413 -5.24 23.51 -9.86
CA ALA A 413 -6.05 24.03 -10.95
C ALA A 413 -5.94 23.15 -12.20
N LYS A 414 -4.73 22.74 -12.60
CA LYS A 414 -4.51 21.87 -13.76
C LYS A 414 -5.10 20.48 -13.58
N LEU A 415 -4.95 19.87 -12.41
CA LEU A 415 -5.56 18.57 -12.14
C LEU A 415 -7.08 18.64 -12.23
N LEU A 416 -7.69 19.72 -11.73
CA LEU A 416 -9.11 19.97 -11.90
C LEU A 416 -9.52 20.17 -13.38
N ASP A 417 -8.68 20.82 -14.21
CA ASP A 417 -8.94 20.95 -15.66
C ASP A 417 -9.02 19.59 -16.34
N TYR A 418 -8.17 18.64 -15.95
CA TYR A 418 -8.26 17.27 -16.46
C TYR A 418 -9.45 16.50 -15.89
N ALA A 419 -9.75 16.66 -14.60
CA ALA A 419 -10.88 16.00 -13.96
C ALA A 419 -12.23 16.48 -14.55
N GLU A 420 -12.39 17.77 -14.87
CA GLU A 420 -13.63 18.30 -15.45
C GLU A 420 -13.94 17.77 -16.85
N LYS A 421 -13.00 17.16 -17.56
CA LYS A 421 -13.29 16.45 -18.83
C LYS A 421 -14.18 15.22 -18.60
N TYR A 422 -14.12 14.62 -17.43
CA TYR A 422 -14.87 13.44 -17.04
C TYR A 422 -15.99 13.75 -16.04
N LEU A 423 -15.83 14.79 -15.24
CA LEU A 423 -16.75 15.25 -14.21
C LEU A 423 -17.19 16.70 -14.52
N PRO A 424 -18.10 16.90 -15.50
CA PRO A 424 -18.43 18.24 -16.00
C PRO A 424 -18.96 19.15 -14.89
N GLY A 425 -18.39 20.34 -14.79
CA GLY A 425 -18.79 21.35 -13.81
C GLY A 425 -18.30 21.09 -12.38
N LEU A 426 -17.35 20.19 -12.17
CA LEU A 426 -16.83 19.80 -10.86
C LEU A 426 -16.53 21.03 -9.98
N ARG A 427 -15.87 22.05 -10.52
CA ARG A 427 -15.53 23.27 -9.76
C ARG A 427 -16.72 23.99 -9.14
N LYS A 428 -17.90 23.91 -9.78
CA LYS A 428 -19.14 24.54 -9.27
C LYS A 428 -19.72 23.78 -8.08
N HIS A 429 -19.37 22.49 -7.96
CA HIS A 429 -19.84 21.61 -6.91
C HIS A 429 -18.86 21.49 -5.73
N ILE A 430 -17.68 22.14 -5.80
CA ILE A 430 -16.72 22.11 -4.70
C ILE A 430 -17.17 23.07 -3.60
N LEU A 431 -17.42 22.53 -2.42
CA LEU A 431 -17.79 23.26 -1.21
C LEU A 431 -16.58 23.58 -0.33
N THR A 432 -15.61 22.68 -0.29
CA THR A 432 -14.35 22.86 0.44
C THR A 432 -13.24 22.04 -0.23
N GLN A 433 -12.00 22.52 -0.09
CA GLN A 433 -10.83 21.90 -0.70
C GLN A 433 -9.65 21.90 0.27
N VAL A 434 -8.87 20.83 0.22
CA VAL A 434 -7.55 20.71 0.85
C VAL A 434 -6.58 20.13 -0.18
N ILE A 435 -5.46 20.83 -0.39
CA ILE A 435 -4.37 20.37 -1.26
C ILE A 435 -3.33 19.70 -0.39
N VAL A 436 -2.96 18.47 -0.72
CA VAL A 436 -1.90 17.70 -0.05
C VAL A 436 -0.78 17.43 -1.04
N THR A 437 0.41 17.86 -0.69
CA THR A 437 1.65 17.71 -1.48
C THR A 437 2.59 16.72 -0.80
N PRO A 438 3.69 16.29 -1.47
CA PRO A 438 4.75 15.54 -0.82
C PRO A 438 5.31 16.21 0.45
N LEU A 439 5.34 17.54 0.50
CA LEU A 439 5.79 18.27 1.69
C LEU A 439 4.86 18.08 2.89
N ASP A 440 3.55 18.08 2.65
CA ASP A 440 2.55 17.86 3.70
C ASP A 440 2.61 16.44 4.23
N LEU A 441 2.77 15.46 3.34
CA LEU A 441 2.94 14.07 3.71
C LEU A 441 4.24 13.84 4.50
N ARG A 442 5.34 14.54 4.14
CA ARG A 442 6.58 14.50 4.94
C ARG A 442 6.40 15.10 6.33
N ARG A 443 5.59 16.13 6.50
CA ARG A 443 5.26 16.68 7.84
C ARG A 443 4.53 15.66 8.71
N ILE A 444 3.70 14.80 8.11
CA ILE A 444 2.98 13.75 8.82
C ILE A 444 3.88 12.55 9.13
N THR A 445 4.73 12.15 8.20
CA THR A 445 5.59 10.97 8.33
C THR A 445 6.94 11.25 8.98
N HIS A 446 7.37 12.52 8.96
CA HIS A 446 8.70 12.99 9.34
C HIS A 446 9.85 12.30 8.57
N LEU A 447 9.56 11.78 7.38
CA LEU A 447 10.56 11.21 6.50
C LEU A 447 11.24 12.31 5.67
N GLN A 448 12.52 12.14 5.37
CA GLN A 448 13.24 13.05 4.46
C GLN A 448 12.74 12.88 3.01
N HIS A 449 12.34 11.65 2.66
CA HIS A 449 11.70 11.31 1.40
C HIS A 449 10.43 10.52 1.68
N HIS A 450 9.26 11.07 1.36
CA HIS A 450 8.01 10.33 1.53
C HIS A 450 7.82 9.34 0.35
N ALA A 451 8.01 8.07 0.64
CA ALA A 451 7.74 7.00 -0.30
C ALA A 451 6.27 6.57 -0.17
N PHE A 452 5.44 6.88 -1.14
CA PHE A 452 4.00 6.61 -1.11
C PHE A 452 3.65 5.17 -0.73
N GLY A 453 4.25 4.19 -1.39
CA GLY A 453 4.04 2.76 -1.10
C GLY A 453 5.24 2.09 -0.44
N GLY A 454 6.32 2.81 -0.18
CA GLY A 454 7.54 2.28 0.40
C GLY A 454 8.66 2.03 -0.60
N ILE A 455 9.18 0.79 -0.67
CA ILE A 455 10.20 0.40 -1.64
C ILE A 455 9.53 0.05 -2.98
N ALA A 456 10.07 0.57 -4.08
CA ALA A 456 9.65 0.20 -5.42
C ALA A 456 9.90 -1.30 -5.68
N PRO A 457 8.92 -2.04 -6.22
CA PRO A 457 9.01 -3.49 -6.38
C PRO A 457 9.83 -3.88 -7.64
N LEU A 458 11.08 -3.45 -7.71
CA LEU A 458 11.97 -3.74 -8.83
C LEU A 458 12.40 -5.22 -8.82
N LEU A 459 12.56 -5.79 -10.02
CA LEU A 459 13.08 -7.15 -10.20
C LEU A 459 14.46 -7.27 -9.54
N ASN A 460 14.65 -8.31 -8.73
CA ASN A 460 15.91 -8.63 -8.04
C ASN A 460 16.47 -7.51 -7.13
N SER A 461 15.68 -6.52 -6.75
CA SER A 461 16.14 -5.50 -5.80
C SER A 461 16.31 -6.05 -4.39
N TRP A 462 17.36 -5.60 -3.71
CA TRP A 462 17.57 -5.89 -2.30
C TRP A 462 16.54 -5.13 -1.46
N ARG A 463 16.12 -5.75 -0.36
CA ARG A 463 15.17 -5.17 0.59
C ARG A 463 15.73 -5.23 2.00
N VAL A 464 15.41 -4.24 2.80
CA VAL A 464 15.88 -4.15 4.20
C VAL A 464 15.28 -5.30 5.02
N PRO A 465 16.10 -6.21 5.57
CA PRO A 465 15.58 -7.35 6.33
C PRO A 465 14.90 -6.92 7.62
N HIS A 466 13.91 -7.68 8.06
CA HIS A 466 13.28 -7.44 9.36
C HIS A 466 14.24 -7.63 10.52
N GLN A 467 15.09 -8.64 10.45
CA GLN A 467 16.16 -8.86 11.42
C GLN A 467 17.41 -8.11 10.98
N THR A 468 17.77 -7.08 11.72
CA THR A 468 18.92 -6.23 11.40
C THR A 468 20.25 -6.85 11.88
N PRO A 469 21.42 -6.33 11.43
CA PRO A 469 22.71 -6.74 11.97
C PRO A 469 22.90 -6.41 13.45
N VAL A 470 22.16 -5.46 14.01
CA VAL A 470 22.22 -5.08 15.43
C VAL A 470 21.29 -5.99 16.24
N GLN A 471 21.85 -6.67 17.22
CA GLN A 471 21.08 -7.57 18.07
C GLN A 471 20.00 -6.79 18.86
N GLY A 472 18.79 -7.32 18.89
CA GLY A 472 17.65 -6.66 19.56
C GLY A 472 17.00 -5.54 18.75
N LEU A 473 17.54 -5.17 17.56
CA LEU A 473 16.89 -4.21 16.66
C LEU A 473 16.18 -4.92 15.51
N TRP A 474 14.89 -4.66 15.39
CA TRP A 474 14.05 -5.15 14.30
C TRP A 474 13.51 -3.98 13.48
N PHE A 475 13.43 -4.17 12.15
CA PHE A 475 12.93 -3.16 11.23
C PHE A 475 11.67 -3.68 10.51
N ILE A 476 10.57 -2.91 10.55
CA ILE A 476 9.28 -3.28 9.96
C ILE A 476 8.68 -2.11 9.19
N GLY A 477 7.65 -2.37 8.40
CA GLY A 477 6.91 -1.35 7.64
C GLY A 477 7.22 -1.38 6.16
N ALA A 478 6.69 -0.41 5.42
CA ALA A 478 6.68 -0.38 3.96
C ALA A 478 8.07 -0.33 3.30
N GLN A 479 9.09 0.08 4.03
CA GLN A 479 10.48 0.12 3.55
C GLN A 479 11.31 -1.11 3.97
N SER A 480 10.68 -2.15 4.55
CA SER A 480 11.32 -3.41 4.90
C SER A 480 11.16 -4.47 3.79
N GLU A 481 11.69 -5.65 4.00
CA GLU A 481 11.58 -6.79 3.08
C GLU A 481 10.15 -7.24 2.80
N SER A 482 9.17 -6.85 3.63
CA SER A 482 7.75 -7.09 3.33
C SER A 482 7.25 -6.30 2.11
N GLY A 483 7.86 -5.16 1.82
CA GLY A 483 7.35 -4.19 0.86
C GLY A 483 6.17 -3.38 1.37
N GLY A 484 5.64 -2.51 0.50
CA GLY A 484 4.52 -1.62 0.79
C GLY A 484 3.14 -2.29 0.66
N GLY A 485 2.11 -1.53 1.02
CA GLY A 485 0.72 -1.96 1.05
C GLY A 485 0.32 -2.66 2.34
N MET A 486 -0.93 -2.50 2.75
CA MET A 486 -1.43 -3.08 4.01
C MET A 486 -1.45 -4.59 3.99
N ASN A 487 -1.70 -5.17 2.82
CA ASN A 487 -1.68 -6.62 2.57
C ASN A 487 -0.32 -7.27 2.85
N ALA A 488 0.76 -6.52 2.80
CA ALA A 488 2.12 -6.95 3.12
C ALA A 488 2.51 -6.56 4.56
N VAL A 489 2.31 -5.29 4.91
CA VAL A 489 2.80 -4.70 6.16
C VAL A 489 2.16 -5.32 7.41
N ILE A 490 0.83 -5.49 7.43
CA ILE A 490 0.13 -6.03 8.61
C ILE A 490 0.54 -7.48 8.90
N PRO A 491 0.48 -8.43 7.93
CA PRO A 491 0.87 -9.80 8.19
C PRO A 491 2.36 -9.96 8.54
N ALA A 492 3.24 -9.20 7.91
CA ALA A 492 4.66 -9.24 8.20
C ALA A 492 4.97 -8.74 9.62
N SER A 493 4.43 -7.58 10.00
CA SER A 493 4.62 -7.01 11.35
C SER A 493 4.08 -7.94 12.44
N PHE A 494 2.93 -8.59 12.18
CA PHE A 494 2.39 -9.61 13.07
C PHE A 494 3.35 -10.80 13.24
N LYS A 495 3.88 -11.37 12.14
CA LYS A 495 4.83 -12.49 12.15
C LYS A 495 6.14 -12.11 12.87
N VAL A 496 6.68 -10.93 12.60
CA VAL A 496 7.90 -10.42 13.27
C VAL A 496 7.68 -10.31 14.77
N ALA A 497 6.57 -9.70 15.20
CA ALA A 497 6.23 -9.58 16.61
C ALA A 497 6.06 -10.95 17.30
N GLN A 498 5.49 -11.93 16.62
CA GLN A 498 5.44 -13.32 17.11
C GLN A 498 6.85 -13.91 17.28
N LYS A 499 7.71 -13.76 16.26
CA LYS A 499 9.10 -14.25 16.30
C LYS A 499 9.88 -13.63 17.48
N ILE A 500 9.74 -12.32 17.72
CA ILE A 500 10.33 -11.62 18.86
C ILE A 500 9.84 -12.23 20.19
N ALA A 501 8.53 -12.41 20.35
CA ALA A 501 7.96 -12.95 21.57
C ALA A 501 8.35 -14.43 21.82
N ASP A 502 8.48 -15.23 20.77
CA ASP A 502 8.81 -16.67 20.86
C ASP A 502 10.32 -16.91 21.07
N SER A 503 11.21 -16.01 20.65
CA SER A 503 12.66 -16.10 20.91
C SER A 503 13.00 -16.06 22.40
N GLN A 504 12.12 -15.54 23.22
CA GLN A 504 12.29 -15.44 24.69
C GLN A 504 11.83 -16.70 25.45
N ARG A 505 11.21 -17.66 24.77
CA ARG A 505 10.74 -18.90 25.40
C ARG A 505 11.74 -20.04 25.27
N ARG A 506 12.84 -19.80 24.57
CA ARG A 506 13.96 -20.74 24.42
C ARG A 506 15.13 -20.29 25.30
#